data_fc4fa3fed369eb8bc66ea08c7d0a3952
#
_entry.id   fc4fa3fed369eb8bc66ea08c7d0a3952
#
_cell.length_a   1.000
_cell.length_b   1.000
_cell.length_c   1.000
_cell.angle_alpha   90.00
_cell.angle_beta   90.00
_cell.angle_gamma   90.00
#
_symmetry.space_group_name_H-M   'P 1'
#
loop_
_entity.id
_entity.type
_entity.pdbx_description
1 polymer ?
#
loop_
_entity_poly.entity_id
_entity_poly.type
_entity_poly.pdbx_seq_one_letter_code
_entity_poly.pdbx_strand_id
1 'polypeptide(L)'
;VFSEKFPIVIKKYPPPENLADIIRDSKDVQKRSTNVKAKMTDWHMHKEETYGKEIFTGIERLEKWPSWAGPEPISSFKWVCDKAIELADENNPHKIKMEICEVWGALYRKGEYTKEHDHWPNLWSFVYTVEGCTDCAPLVFPNGRSTPPIMPEKGNMILFPSWVLHKVPGHTCNHDRIIVAGNISLSK
;
A
#
# COMPACT_ATOMS: atom_id res chain seq x y z
N VAL A 1 -11.84 1.23 29.89
CA VAL A 1 -11.40 1.67 28.56
C VAL A 1 -10.01 1.08 28.29
N PHE A 2 -9.94 0.12 27.39
CA PHE A 2 -8.68 -0.53 27.03
C PHE A 2 -7.99 0.28 25.91
N SER A 3 -6.73 0.66 26.14
CA SER A 3 -5.86 1.10 25.06
C SER A 3 -5.11 -0.10 24.54
N GLU A 4 -5.29 -0.41 23.26
CA GLU A 4 -4.50 -1.46 22.62
C GLU A 4 -3.05 -0.99 22.44
N LYS A 5 -2.11 -1.86 22.81
CA LYS A 5 -0.69 -1.68 22.50
C LYS A 5 -0.34 -2.64 21.36
N PHE A 6 0.19 -2.09 20.29
CA PHE A 6 0.62 -2.86 19.13
C PHE A 6 1.89 -2.26 18.53
N PRO A 7 2.75 -3.08 17.91
CA PRO A 7 3.94 -2.57 17.26
C PRO A 7 3.59 -1.85 15.95
N ILE A 8 4.19 -0.69 15.73
CA ILE A 8 4.25 -0.04 14.44
C ILE A 8 5.72 0.13 14.09
N VAL A 9 6.11 -0.39 12.95
CA VAL A 9 7.50 -0.32 12.48
C VAL A 9 7.55 0.56 11.24
N ILE A 10 8.46 1.53 11.23
CA ILE A 10 8.66 2.43 10.11
C ILE A 10 10.11 2.33 9.65
N LYS A 11 10.32 2.08 8.37
CA LYS A 11 11.64 2.06 7.74
C LYS A 11 11.60 2.74 6.38
N LYS A 12 12.65 3.46 6.04
CA LYS A 12 12.73 4.20 4.78
C LYS A 12 13.43 3.38 3.71
N TYR A 13 12.76 3.26 2.57
CA TYR A 13 13.28 2.64 1.35
C TYR A 13 12.99 3.56 0.16
N PRO A 14 14.01 4.04 -0.59
CA PRO A 14 13.76 4.90 -1.75
C PRO A 14 12.89 4.18 -2.80
N PRO A 15 11.78 4.79 -3.26
CA PRO A 15 10.89 4.13 -4.21
C PRO A 15 11.53 4.01 -5.61
N PRO A 16 11.14 2.97 -6.37
CA PRO A 16 11.41 2.92 -7.81
C PRO A 16 10.86 4.15 -8.52
N GLU A 17 11.60 4.73 -9.45
CA GLU A 17 11.26 6.00 -10.10
C GLU A 17 9.93 5.97 -10.86
N ASN A 18 9.60 4.83 -11.45
CA ASN A 18 8.39 4.65 -12.26
C ASN A 18 7.13 4.27 -11.48
N LEU A 19 7.21 3.99 -10.17
CA LEU A 19 6.11 3.41 -9.42
C LEU A 19 4.90 4.35 -9.31
N ALA A 20 5.13 5.64 -9.12
CA ALA A 20 4.05 6.63 -9.08
C ALA A 20 3.27 6.71 -10.39
N ASP A 21 3.97 6.72 -11.53
CA ASP A 21 3.35 6.79 -12.85
C ASP A 21 2.60 5.50 -13.19
N ILE A 22 3.14 4.34 -12.80
CA ILE A 22 2.42 3.06 -12.93
C ILE A 22 1.05 3.14 -12.21
N ILE A 23 1.02 3.66 -10.99
CA ILE A 23 -0.23 3.77 -10.22
C ILE A 23 -1.17 4.81 -10.84
N ARG A 24 -0.65 5.95 -11.32
CA ARG A 24 -1.46 6.97 -12.01
C ARG A 24 -2.12 6.43 -13.27
N ASP A 25 -1.40 5.64 -14.05
CA ASP A 25 -1.87 5.12 -15.33
C ASP A 25 -2.68 3.81 -15.20
N SER A 26 -2.68 3.20 -14.02
CA SER A 26 -3.45 2.00 -13.77
C SER A 26 -4.94 2.25 -13.84
N LYS A 27 -5.69 1.23 -14.25
CA LYS A 27 -7.14 1.25 -14.25
C LYS A 27 -7.69 1.25 -12.83
N ASP A 28 -8.66 2.10 -12.56
CA ASP A 28 -9.37 2.09 -11.28
C ASP A 28 -10.32 0.89 -11.19
N VAL A 29 -10.04 -0.03 -10.29
CA VAL A 29 -10.85 -1.24 -10.08
C VAL A 29 -11.82 -1.11 -8.90
N GLN A 30 -11.84 0.04 -8.25
CA GLN A 30 -12.47 0.23 -6.95
C GLN A 30 -14.01 0.31 -6.94
N LYS A 31 -14.67 0.07 -8.04
CA LYS A 31 -16.12 0.28 -8.22
C LYS A 31 -17.05 -0.37 -7.17
N ARG A 32 -16.52 -1.15 -6.22
CA ARG A 32 -17.30 -1.94 -5.26
C ARG A 32 -16.88 -1.84 -3.80
N SER A 33 -15.84 -1.10 -3.46
CA SER A 33 -15.43 -0.97 -2.06
C SER A 33 -16.21 0.16 -1.39
N THR A 34 -16.90 -0.15 -0.30
CA THR A 34 -17.62 0.83 0.54
C THR A 34 -16.68 1.56 1.51
N ASN A 35 -15.45 1.06 1.71
CA ASN A 35 -14.52 1.55 2.74
C ASN A 35 -13.53 2.59 2.22
N VAL A 36 -13.25 2.59 0.92
CA VAL A 36 -12.24 3.44 0.32
C VAL A 36 -12.85 4.30 -0.78
N LYS A 37 -12.60 5.59 -0.75
CA LYS A 37 -12.84 6.52 -1.85
C LYS A 37 -11.48 7.02 -2.32
N ALA A 38 -10.89 6.35 -3.29
CA ALA A 38 -9.61 6.64 -3.90
C ALA A 38 -9.49 5.83 -5.19
N LYS A 39 -8.57 6.19 -6.08
CA LYS A 39 -8.21 5.33 -7.20
C LYS A 39 -7.40 4.15 -6.67
N MET A 40 -7.76 2.93 -7.06
CA MET A 40 -7.03 1.70 -6.67
C MET A 40 -6.72 0.82 -7.88
N THR A 41 -5.53 0.22 -7.87
CA THR A 41 -5.15 -0.82 -8.83
C THR A 41 -5.78 -2.16 -8.46
N ASP A 42 -5.55 -3.18 -9.28
CA ASP A 42 -5.80 -4.59 -8.91
C ASP A 42 -5.06 -4.92 -7.60
N TRP A 43 -5.58 -5.87 -6.84
CA TRP A 43 -5.04 -6.24 -5.52
C TRP A 43 -3.92 -7.28 -5.56
N HIS A 44 -3.56 -7.73 -6.74
CA HIS A 44 -2.50 -8.73 -6.96
C HIS A 44 -1.45 -8.23 -7.95
N MET A 45 -0.97 -6.99 -7.74
CA MET A 45 0.02 -6.35 -8.61
C MET A 45 1.41 -7.03 -8.57
N HIS A 46 1.61 -8.03 -7.72
CA HIS A 46 2.82 -8.85 -7.66
C HIS A 46 2.71 -10.18 -8.43
N LYS A 47 1.54 -10.49 -8.99
CA LYS A 47 1.28 -11.74 -9.72
C LYS A 47 1.26 -11.52 -11.23
N GLU A 48 1.93 -12.40 -11.96
CA GLU A 48 2.05 -12.32 -13.42
C GLU A 48 0.70 -12.41 -14.14
N GLU A 49 -0.22 -13.24 -13.64
CA GLU A 49 -1.55 -13.40 -14.22
C GLU A 49 -2.40 -12.10 -14.18
N THR A 50 -2.10 -11.17 -13.26
CA THR A 50 -2.75 -9.86 -13.21
C THR A 50 -2.47 -9.06 -14.47
N TYR A 51 -1.27 -9.17 -15.02
CA TYR A 51 -0.82 -8.41 -16.20
C TYR A 51 -1.31 -9.01 -17.53
N GLY A 52 -1.90 -10.18 -17.50
CA GLY A 52 -2.65 -10.72 -18.64
C GLY A 52 -4.02 -10.09 -18.89
N LYS A 53 -4.47 -9.22 -17.96
CA LYS A 53 -5.72 -8.47 -18.03
C LYS A 53 -5.45 -7.02 -18.41
N GLU A 54 -6.49 -6.31 -18.86
CA GLU A 54 -6.43 -4.86 -19.05
C GLU A 54 -6.40 -4.15 -17.69
N ILE A 55 -5.21 -3.77 -17.21
CA ILE A 55 -5.01 -3.12 -15.91
C ILE A 55 -4.55 -1.66 -16.02
N PHE A 56 -4.18 -1.21 -17.22
CA PHE A 56 -3.76 0.16 -17.48
C PHE A 56 -4.69 0.85 -18.47
N THR A 57 -4.90 2.15 -18.28
CA THR A 57 -5.64 2.97 -19.23
C THR A 57 -4.84 3.13 -20.51
N GLY A 58 -5.38 2.67 -21.65
CA GLY A 58 -4.73 2.74 -22.96
C GLY A 58 -3.58 1.74 -23.17
N ILE A 59 -3.34 0.84 -22.22
CA ILE A 59 -2.37 -0.24 -22.33
C ILE A 59 -3.10 -1.55 -22.07
N GLU A 60 -3.08 -2.44 -23.04
CA GLU A 60 -3.85 -3.68 -22.97
C GLU A 60 -3.03 -4.88 -22.50
N ARG A 61 -1.72 -4.88 -22.78
CA ARG A 61 -0.84 -6.02 -22.52
C ARG A 61 0.59 -5.61 -22.25
N LEU A 62 1.37 -6.51 -21.65
CA LEU A 62 2.77 -6.32 -21.28
C LEU A 62 3.68 -5.88 -22.43
N GLU A 63 3.45 -6.39 -23.64
CA GLU A 63 4.25 -6.04 -24.82
C GLU A 63 4.14 -4.58 -25.25
N LYS A 64 3.17 -3.84 -24.71
CA LYS A 64 2.92 -2.43 -25.03
C LYS A 64 3.31 -1.48 -23.90
N TRP A 65 4.18 -1.89 -23.00
CA TRP A 65 4.64 -1.03 -21.91
C TRP A 65 5.30 0.24 -22.44
N PRO A 66 4.93 1.41 -21.92
CA PRO A 66 5.63 2.65 -22.24
C PRO A 66 7.05 2.62 -21.68
N SER A 67 7.94 3.44 -22.25
CA SER A 67 9.36 3.51 -21.85
C SER A 67 9.56 3.88 -20.37
N TRP A 68 8.63 4.64 -19.77
CA TRP A 68 8.68 5.01 -18.36
C TRP A 68 8.49 3.82 -17.39
N ALA A 69 7.88 2.74 -17.84
CA ALA A 69 7.63 1.57 -16.99
C ALA A 69 8.89 0.78 -16.62
N GLY A 70 10.05 1.14 -17.20
CA GLY A 70 11.29 0.43 -16.97
C GLY A 70 11.24 -0.98 -17.55
N PRO A 71 11.92 -1.96 -16.95
CA PRO A 71 11.88 -3.32 -17.47
C PRO A 71 10.47 -3.92 -17.44
N GLU A 72 9.74 -3.77 -16.33
CA GLU A 72 8.33 -4.23 -16.21
C GLU A 72 7.69 -3.62 -14.95
N PRO A 73 6.41 -3.21 -14.99
CA PRO A 73 5.70 -2.69 -13.80
C PRO A 73 5.63 -3.70 -12.65
N ILE A 74 5.52 -4.99 -12.95
CA ILE A 74 5.50 -6.05 -11.94
C ILE A 74 6.75 -6.04 -11.06
N SER A 75 7.94 -5.72 -11.63
CA SER A 75 9.18 -5.67 -10.84
C SER A 75 9.17 -4.57 -9.79
N SER A 76 8.52 -3.44 -10.05
CA SER A 76 8.38 -2.36 -9.07
C SER A 76 7.49 -2.78 -7.89
N PHE A 77 6.39 -3.47 -8.15
CA PHE A 77 5.54 -4.02 -7.08
C PHE A 77 6.21 -5.16 -6.32
N LYS A 78 6.92 -6.06 -7.02
CA LYS A 78 7.71 -7.12 -6.37
C LYS A 78 8.79 -6.55 -5.46
N TRP A 79 9.43 -5.46 -5.87
CA TRP A 79 10.41 -4.75 -5.04
C TRP A 79 9.78 -4.27 -3.72
N VAL A 80 8.58 -3.66 -3.77
CA VAL A 80 7.86 -3.24 -2.55
C VAL A 80 7.52 -4.46 -1.68
N CYS A 81 7.06 -5.55 -2.28
CA CYS A 81 6.79 -6.80 -1.56
C CYS A 81 8.02 -7.34 -0.86
N ASP A 82 9.18 -7.36 -1.53
CA ASP A 82 10.44 -7.82 -0.95
C ASP A 82 10.85 -6.97 0.25
N LYS A 83 10.70 -5.64 0.16
CA LYS A 83 10.98 -4.73 1.27
C LYS A 83 10.02 -4.91 2.44
N ALA A 84 8.74 -5.14 2.17
CA ALA A 84 7.76 -5.43 3.21
C ALA A 84 8.05 -6.74 3.95
N ILE A 85 8.40 -7.80 3.21
CA ILE A 85 8.81 -9.09 3.81
C ILE A 85 10.11 -8.95 4.60
N GLU A 86 11.11 -8.26 4.05
CA GLU A 86 12.37 -7.98 4.75
C GLU A 86 12.11 -7.30 6.11
N LEU A 87 11.27 -6.27 6.13
CA LEU A 87 10.92 -5.57 7.37
C LEU A 87 10.12 -6.44 8.33
N ALA A 88 9.18 -7.26 7.82
CA ALA A 88 8.44 -8.21 8.64
C ALA A 88 9.36 -9.28 9.24
N ASP A 89 10.32 -9.80 8.48
CA ASP A 89 11.29 -10.78 8.95
C ASP A 89 12.20 -10.22 10.05
N GLU A 90 12.62 -8.97 9.95
CA GLU A 90 13.37 -8.27 11.01
C GLU A 90 12.60 -8.22 12.34
N ASN A 91 11.27 -8.28 12.29
CA ASN A 91 10.36 -8.23 13.43
C ASN A 91 9.68 -9.58 13.72
N ASN A 92 10.23 -10.67 13.21
CA ASN A 92 9.70 -12.02 13.33
C ASN A 92 10.63 -12.92 14.18
N PRO A 93 10.54 -12.87 15.51
CA PRO A 93 11.45 -13.61 16.39
C PRO A 93 11.29 -15.13 16.28
N HIS A 94 10.15 -15.61 15.80
CA HIS A 94 9.85 -17.04 15.65
C HIS A 94 10.19 -17.59 14.26
N LYS A 95 10.73 -16.77 13.36
CA LYS A 95 11.10 -17.14 11.99
C LYS A 95 9.97 -17.85 11.21
N ILE A 96 8.75 -17.38 11.41
CA ILE A 96 7.58 -17.88 10.68
C ILE A 96 7.75 -17.56 9.21
N LYS A 97 7.48 -18.51 8.33
CA LYS A 97 7.46 -18.27 6.88
C LYS A 97 6.25 -17.44 6.50
N MET A 98 6.48 -16.35 5.80
CA MET A 98 5.47 -15.38 5.41
C MET A 98 5.49 -15.15 3.90
N GLU A 99 4.35 -14.79 3.36
CA GLU A 99 4.19 -14.42 1.95
C GLU A 99 3.26 -13.21 1.80
N ILE A 100 3.43 -12.47 0.71
CA ILE A 100 2.47 -11.43 0.33
C ILE A 100 1.23 -12.09 -0.26
N CYS A 101 0.07 -11.88 0.35
CA CYS A 101 -1.20 -12.38 -0.19
C CYS A 101 -1.90 -11.35 -1.08
N GLU A 102 -1.76 -10.07 -0.78
CA GLU A 102 -2.34 -8.97 -1.54
C GLU A 102 -1.39 -7.77 -1.56
N VAL A 103 -1.30 -7.10 -2.71
CA VAL A 103 -0.61 -5.81 -2.85
C VAL A 103 -1.29 -4.99 -3.94
N TRP A 104 -1.52 -3.72 -3.65
CA TRP A 104 -2.15 -2.77 -4.58
C TRP A 104 -1.55 -1.38 -4.43
N GLY A 105 -1.69 -0.59 -5.48
CA GLY A 105 -1.43 0.85 -5.44
C GLY A 105 -2.73 1.63 -5.21
N ALA A 106 -2.64 2.76 -4.52
CA ALA A 106 -3.76 3.67 -4.34
C ALA A 106 -3.31 5.13 -4.50
N LEU A 107 -4.17 5.92 -5.12
CA LEU A 107 -3.98 7.35 -5.33
C LEU A 107 -5.15 8.09 -4.71
N TYR A 108 -4.83 8.97 -3.75
CA TYR A 108 -5.78 9.84 -3.07
C TYR A 108 -5.67 11.26 -3.60
N ARG A 109 -6.81 11.80 -4.03
CA ARG A 109 -6.99 13.20 -4.40
C ARG A 109 -7.84 13.92 -3.36
N LYS A 110 -7.97 15.22 -3.49
CA LYS A 110 -8.73 16.04 -2.56
C LYS A 110 -10.12 15.49 -2.29
N GLY A 111 -10.47 15.33 -1.02
CA GLY A 111 -11.74 14.78 -0.55
C GLY A 111 -11.80 13.25 -0.48
N GLU A 112 -10.77 12.56 -0.95
CA GLU A 112 -10.73 11.09 -0.93
C GLU A 112 -10.20 10.58 0.41
N TYR A 113 -10.64 9.38 0.81
CA TYR A 113 -10.42 8.83 2.15
C TYR A 113 -10.47 7.30 2.17
N THR A 114 -10.05 6.72 3.29
CA THR A 114 -10.29 5.32 3.63
C THR A 114 -10.93 5.26 5.01
N LYS A 115 -12.11 4.64 5.10
CA LYS A 115 -12.79 4.43 6.38
C LYS A 115 -12.02 3.47 7.27
N GLU A 116 -12.33 3.53 8.56
CA GLU A 116 -11.79 2.63 9.56
C GLU A 116 -12.07 1.17 9.21
N HIS A 117 -11.02 0.35 9.20
CA HIS A 117 -11.05 -1.07 8.87
C HIS A 117 -9.80 -1.78 9.37
N ASP A 118 -9.81 -3.11 9.34
CA ASP A 118 -8.66 -3.96 9.55
C ASP A 118 -8.51 -5.00 8.41
N HIS A 119 -7.51 -5.83 8.50
CA HIS A 119 -7.22 -6.89 7.53
C HIS A 119 -7.10 -8.27 8.19
N TRP A 120 -7.81 -8.48 9.30
CA TRP A 120 -7.89 -9.80 9.90
C TRP A 120 -8.38 -10.85 8.88
N PRO A 121 -7.85 -12.07 8.80
CA PRO A 121 -6.87 -12.70 9.70
C PRO A 121 -5.41 -12.73 9.21
N ASN A 122 -4.99 -11.80 8.35
CA ASN A 122 -3.59 -11.73 7.94
C ASN A 122 -2.66 -11.45 9.13
N LEU A 123 -1.35 -11.63 8.97
CA LEU A 123 -0.37 -11.40 10.03
C LEU A 123 0.00 -9.91 10.14
N TRP A 124 0.47 -9.36 9.04
CA TRP A 124 0.91 -7.97 8.94
C TRP A 124 0.20 -7.26 7.79
N SER A 125 0.01 -5.98 7.97
CA SER A 125 -0.33 -5.06 6.89
C SER A 125 0.75 -4.02 6.75
N PHE A 126 0.94 -3.50 5.55
CA PHE A 126 1.89 -2.44 5.30
C PHE A 126 1.32 -1.35 4.41
N VAL A 127 1.82 -0.15 4.60
CA VAL A 127 1.57 1.01 3.74
C VAL A 127 2.93 1.62 3.38
N TYR A 128 3.22 1.65 2.10
CA TYR A 128 4.44 2.23 1.56
C TYR A 128 4.12 3.53 0.82
N THR A 129 4.69 4.64 1.26
CA THR A 129 4.44 5.95 0.63
C THR A 129 5.35 6.15 -0.58
N VAL A 130 4.74 6.22 -1.76
CA VAL A 130 5.43 6.49 -3.03
C VAL A 130 5.57 8.00 -3.25
N GLU A 131 4.48 8.73 -3.07
CA GLU A 131 4.43 10.19 -3.07
C GLU A 131 3.53 10.72 -1.95
N GLY A 132 3.92 11.81 -1.34
CA GLY A 132 3.17 12.50 -0.33
C GLY A 132 3.89 13.74 0.16
N CYS A 133 3.18 14.61 0.83
CA CYS A 133 3.72 15.80 1.48
C CYS A 133 3.18 15.92 2.91
N THR A 134 3.72 16.84 3.68
CA THR A 134 3.33 17.05 5.09
C THR A 134 1.89 17.47 5.28
N ASP A 135 1.24 18.01 4.23
CA ASP A 135 -0.17 18.42 4.26
C ASP A 135 -1.13 17.36 3.72
N CYS A 136 -0.59 16.24 3.21
CA CYS A 136 -1.39 15.10 2.78
C CYS A 136 -2.02 14.37 3.98
N ALA A 137 -3.14 13.68 3.72
CA ALA A 137 -3.84 12.93 4.75
C ALA A 137 -2.95 11.87 5.41
N PRO A 138 -2.91 11.78 6.74
CA PRO A 138 -2.09 10.81 7.46
C PRO A 138 -2.74 9.43 7.52
N LEU A 139 -1.94 8.43 7.90
CA LEU A 139 -2.43 7.14 8.37
C LEU A 139 -2.73 7.25 9.88
N VAL A 140 -3.95 6.93 10.28
CA VAL A 140 -4.44 7.08 11.65
C VAL A 140 -4.81 5.72 12.24
N PHE A 141 -4.37 5.46 13.46
CA PHE A 141 -4.72 4.28 14.27
C PHE A 141 -5.64 4.71 15.41
N PRO A 142 -6.99 4.60 15.26
CA PRO A 142 -7.94 5.17 16.22
C PRO A 142 -7.84 4.60 17.62
N ASN A 143 -7.47 3.32 17.73
CA ASN A 143 -7.36 2.64 19.04
C ASN A 143 -5.98 2.80 19.70
N GLY A 144 -5.02 3.36 18.99
CA GLY A 144 -3.69 3.66 19.53
C GLY A 144 -3.66 5.00 20.23
N ARG A 145 -4.05 5.09 21.51
CA ARG A 145 -4.12 6.35 22.26
C ARG A 145 -2.84 7.18 22.25
N SER A 146 -1.70 6.53 22.20
CA SER A 146 -0.38 7.16 22.23
C SER A 146 0.27 7.21 20.84
N THR A 147 -0.43 6.77 19.79
CA THR A 147 0.09 6.75 18.43
C THR A 147 -0.36 8.00 17.69
N PRO A 148 0.54 8.93 17.39
CA PRO A 148 0.18 10.08 16.58
C PRO A 148 -0.16 9.65 15.16
N PRO A 149 -0.93 10.47 14.41
CA PRO A 149 -1.11 10.28 12.99
C PRO A 149 0.25 10.20 12.27
N ILE A 150 0.40 9.24 11.35
CA ILE A 150 1.65 9.07 10.61
C ILE A 150 1.50 9.76 9.26
N MET A 151 2.28 10.83 9.08
CA MET A 151 2.27 11.61 7.86
C MET A 151 2.89 10.82 6.69
N PRO A 152 2.37 10.97 5.47
CA PRO A 152 2.90 10.28 4.31
C PRO A 152 4.21 10.93 3.87
N GLU A 153 5.32 10.34 4.24
CA GLU A 153 6.66 10.73 3.82
C GLU A 153 7.16 9.75 2.76
N LYS A 154 7.59 10.29 1.62
CA LYS A 154 8.11 9.51 0.49
C LYS A 154 9.19 8.52 0.94
N GLY A 155 8.98 7.26 0.60
CA GLY A 155 9.90 6.17 0.91
C GLY A 155 9.64 5.47 2.25
N ASN A 156 8.72 5.97 3.08
CA ASN A 156 8.41 5.30 4.34
C ASN A 156 7.53 4.06 4.12
N MET A 157 8.02 2.94 4.61
CA MET A 157 7.28 1.69 4.79
C MET A 157 6.79 1.63 6.23
N ILE A 158 5.47 1.56 6.40
CA ILE A 158 4.81 1.44 7.70
C ILE A 158 4.26 0.02 7.79
N LEU A 159 4.75 -0.75 8.76
CA LEU A 159 4.32 -2.13 9.01
C LEU A 159 3.59 -2.19 10.35
N PHE A 160 2.44 -2.83 10.38
CA PHE A 160 1.62 -2.98 11.59
C PHE A 160 0.85 -4.31 11.56
N PRO A 161 0.42 -4.85 12.74
CA PRO A 161 -0.39 -6.05 12.77
C PRO A 161 -1.69 -5.88 12.01
N SER A 162 -2.10 -6.88 11.23
CA SER A 162 -3.27 -6.77 10.35
C SER A 162 -4.61 -6.60 11.08
N TRP A 163 -4.68 -6.98 12.36
CA TRP A 163 -5.87 -6.82 13.21
C TRP A 163 -6.09 -5.38 13.71
N VAL A 164 -5.12 -4.49 13.51
CA VAL A 164 -5.20 -3.11 14.00
C VAL A 164 -6.09 -2.28 13.09
N LEU A 165 -7.09 -1.64 13.70
CA LEU A 165 -7.94 -0.67 13.01
C LEU A 165 -7.12 0.53 12.56
N HIS A 166 -7.30 0.92 11.32
CA HIS A 166 -6.63 2.09 10.72
C HIS A 166 -7.54 2.78 9.72
N LYS A 167 -7.26 4.04 9.45
CA LYS A 167 -8.01 4.87 8.50
C LYS A 167 -7.14 5.95 7.89
N VAL A 168 -7.61 6.52 6.80
CA VAL A 168 -7.07 7.73 6.18
C VAL A 168 -8.21 8.75 6.14
N PRO A 169 -8.13 9.87 6.88
CA PRO A 169 -9.15 10.91 6.84
C PRO A 169 -9.20 11.58 5.46
N GLY A 170 -10.24 12.38 5.22
CA GLY A 170 -10.41 13.08 3.95
C GLY A 170 -9.17 13.90 3.58
N HIS A 171 -8.65 13.67 2.37
CA HIS A 171 -7.46 14.34 1.87
C HIS A 171 -7.76 15.81 1.58
N THR A 172 -7.07 16.72 2.24
CA THR A 172 -7.30 18.18 2.12
C THR A 172 -6.30 18.86 1.20
N CYS A 173 -5.18 18.24 0.96
CA CYS A 173 -4.09 18.74 0.12
C CYS A 173 -4.43 18.68 -1.37
N ASN A 174 -3.84 19.54 -2.18
CA ASN A 174 -3.95 19.50 -3.64
C ASN A 174 -2.93 18.56 -4.30
N HIS A 175 -1.93 18.07 -3.54
CA HIS A 175 -0.98 17.09 -4.04
C HIS A 175 -1.57 15.68 -4.00
N ASP A 176 -1.18 14.85 -4.93
CA ASP A 176 -1.52 13.43 -4.91
C ASP A 176 -0.82 12.74 -3.74
N ARG A 177 -1.56 11.90 -3.02
CA ARG A 177 -1.01 10.94 -2.09
C ARG A 177 -1.04 9.57 -2.73
N ILE A 178 0.13 9.03 -3.05
CA ILE A 178 0.28 7.75 -3.73
C ILE A 178 0.96 6.75 -2.78
N ILE A 179 0.32 5.62 -2.59
CA ILE A 179 0.83 4.55 -1.72
C ILE A 179 0.76 3.19 -2.43
N VAL A 180 1.56 2.27 -1.94
CA VAL A 180 1.38 0.84 -2.15
C VAL A 180 1.06 0.22 -0.79
N ALA A 181 -0.04 -0.48 -0.72
CA ALA A 181 -0.46 -1.18 0.48
C ALA A 181 -0.55 -2.68 0.21
N GLY A 182 -0.48 -3.47 1.25
CA GLY A 182 -0.60 -4.91 1.12
C GLY A 182 -0.72 -5.63 2.45
N ASN A 183 -0.94 -6.94 2.33
CA ASN A 183 -1.12 -7.85 3.44
C ASN A 183 -0.14 -9.02 3.34
N ILE A 184 0.37 -9.42 4.48
CA ILE A 184 1.30 -10.53 4.67
C ILE A 184 0.60 -11.63 5.44
N SER A 185 0.63 -12.83 4.94
CA SER A 185 0.05 -14.02 5.55
C SER A 185 1.09 -15.12 5.79
N LEU A 186 0.68 -16.18 6.48
CA LEU A 186 1.49 -17.39 6.57
C LEU A 186 1.68 -17.97 5.17
N SER A 187 2.91 -18.35 4.86
CA SER A 187 3.20 -19.14 3.66
C SER A 187 2.60 -20.53 3.80
N LYS A 188 1.94 -20.98 2.74
CA LYS A 188 1.38 -22.34 2.67
C LYS A 188 2.44 -23.39 2.43
#